data_30be7b15c2a4a25dd96e9cd4d58df294
#
_entry.id   30be7b15c2a4a25dd96e9cd4d58df294
#
_cell.length_a   1.000
_cell.length_b   1.000
_cell.length_c   1.000
_cell.angle_alpha   90.00
_cell.angle_beta   90.00
_cell.angle_gamma   90.00
#
_symmetry.space_group_name_H-M   'P 1'
#
loop_
_entity.id
_entity.type
_entity.pdbx_description
1 polymer ?
#
loop_
_entity_poly.entity_id
_entity_poly.type
_entity_poly.pdbx_seq_one_letter_code
_entity_poly.pdbx_strand_id
1 'polypeptide(L)'
;VPEGSSILLSNQIDIIGQEKDLINDFFYKDEIYKIPLQKPNKRVLGIPLSQHIWAFYNKRKVTKFSQFMKTKVGKSPILFDSSKLDRSRIALENYYFNIGYLDNQVKVNYQTKDKRTKVVYAVETKSPYKIKFIYTDTLTPIQKDISAENYNSFIVKGDILNIEKLEREIGRMTYVANDKGYYSFTKDNIKYRFDTFHKNHEVNVHVKILEETDSTLFQKYRLDSIYVFINTYKEQANVNTSIIERRGNIIFVQSKDKSYYENFIQKFIYQNHDSFYSKGDINKTIQRLSELNNFKLINSTVKFPSEFARNLDVVYTLSPNSKRTISLDQSFYNSTLGFIGAQPTLKYVNRNLTRKADKFSLSLSGALEFNAYLNQNKNFSGLISRTDLTVAAGYNIEKFLLPKFIVNKQDYVFNRTFINLNYTYSKRLGFYDIHNIGTNLEFQWAKKKNSTFSYSPVAFNAIIFPEKSVSEQFQNTLNQNPFLKSSFNNSFIIGSNFSWNHFFSVGKRKSNSINMMLNMETAGNSVYLLDQLFSLSKDDNGVNIGDINLSQFVKTQLELVKSTKLTHLSS
;
A
#
# COMPACT_ATOMS: atom_id res chain seq x y z
N VAL A 1 -20.02 -21.10 34.30
CA VAL A 1 -18.61 -21.22 34.65
C VAL A 1 -18.47 -22.54 35.40
N PRO A 2 -17.55 -23.44 35.00
CA PRO A 2 -17.34 -24.71 35.71
C PRO A 2 -17.03 -24.47 37.18
N GLU A 3 -17.36 -25.47 38.03
CA GLU A 3 -16.98 -25.39 39.44
C GLU A 3 -15.47 -25.30 39.58
N GLY A 4 -14.98 -24.47 40.48
CA GLY A 4 -13.55 -24.18 40.66
C GLY A 4 -12.94 -23.21 39.67
N SER A 5 -13.66 -22.77 38.63
CA SER A 5 -13.15 -21.84 37.62
C SER A 5 -13.73 -20.43 37.81
N SER A 6 -12.96 -19.42 37.40
CA SER A 6 -13.42 -18.01 37.35
C SER A 6 -13.18 -17.41 35.98
N ILE A 7 -13.94 -16.36 35.63
CA ILE A 7 -13.78 -15.62 34.36
C ILE A 7 -12.74 -14.51 34.56
N LEU A 8 -11.82 -14.37 33.63
CA LEU A 8 -10.91 -13.24 33.60
C LEU A 8 -11.67 -11.96 33.24
N LEU A 9 -11.79 -11.05 34.20
CA LEU A 9 -12.56 -9.81 34.07
C LEU A 9 -11.73 -8.69 33.47
N SER A 10 -10.49 -8.50 33.95
CA SER A 10 -9.58 -7.46 33.50
C SER A 10 -8.13 -7.81 33.87
N ASN A 11 -7.21 -7.31 33.05
CA ASN A 11 -5.82 -7.10 33.41
C ASN A 11 -5.62 -5.60 33.67
N GLN A 12 -5.02 -5.27 34.77
CA GLN A 12 -4.60 -3.92 35.12
C GLN A 12 -3.07 -3.93 35.17
N ILE A 13 -2.44 -2.90 34.59
CA ILE A 13 -0.98 -2.76 34.62
C ILE A 13 -0.70 -1.41 35.27
N ASP A 14 -0.16 -1.47 36.47
CA ASP A 14 0.20 -0.30 37.26
C ASP A 14 1.70 -0.10 37.18
N ILE A 15 2.12 1.07 36.71
CA ILE A 15 3.52 1.42 36.53
C ILE A 15 3.90 2.35 37.68
N ILE A 16 4.89 1.92 38.47
CA ILE A 16 5.44 2.63 39.63
C ILE A 16 6.86 3.08 39.24
N GLY A 17 7.10 4.38 39.08
CA GLY A 17 8.41 4.91 38.69
C GLY A 17 8.37 6.41 38.36
N GLN A 18 9.55 6.99 38.10
CA GLN A 18 9.73 8.45 37.98
C GLN A 18 9.20 9.07 36.67
N GLU A 19 8.96 8.30 35.62
CA GLU A 19 8.57 8.85 34.32
C GLU A 19 7.07 8.67 34.01
N LYS A 20 6.25 9.51 34.64
CA LYS A 20 4.80 9.61 34.33
C LYS A 20 4.54 10.05 32.86
N ASP A 21 5.47 10.75 32.23
CA ASP A 21 5.28 11.33 30.89
C ASP A 21 5.33 10.31 29.75
N LEU A 22 6.15 9.27 29.86
CA LEU A 22 6.12 8.13 28.90
C LEU A 22 4.86 7.28 29.06
N ILE A 23 4.31 7.25 30.27
CA ILE A 23 3.12 6.47 30.62
C ILE A 23 1.84 7.12 30.13
N ASN A 24 1.84 8.42 29.94
CA ASN A 24 0.69 9.16 29.39
C ASN A 24 0.58 9.04 27.87
N ASP A 25 1.60 8.50 27.19
CA ASP A 25 1.48 8.18 25.78
C ASP A 25 0.49 7.01 25.61
N PHE A 26 -0.66 7.34 25.02
CA PHE A 26 -1.75 6.42 24.75
C PHE A 26 -1.33 5.16 23.99
N PHE A 27 -0.37 5.27 23.08
CA PHE A 27 0.17 4.15 22.30
C PHE A 27 1.04 3.19 23.13
N TYR A 28 1.74 3.72 24.11
CA TYR A 28 2.55 2.94 25.04
C TYR A 28 1.67 2.03 25.89
N LYS A 29 0.56 2.57 26.41
CA LYS A 29 -0.44 1.77 27.14
C LYS A 29 -1.00 0.63 26.28
N ASP A 30 -1.37 0.91 25.03
CA ASP A 30 -1.95 -0.11 24.14
C ASP A 30 -0.97 -1.24 23.81
N GLU A 31 0.33 -0.94 23.67
CA GLU A 31 1.36 -1.98 23.47
C GLU A 31 1.51 -2.85 24.71
N ILE A 32 1.60 -2.27 25.91
CA ILE A 32 1.79 -3.00 27.14
C ILE A 32 0.60 -3.93 27.43
N TYR A 33 -0.64 -3.46 27.22
CA TYR A 33 -1.83 -4.29 27.41
C TYR A 33 -1.93 -5.49 26.46
N LYS A 34 -1.11 -5.55 25.42
CA LYS A 34 -1.02 -6.72 24.51
C LYS A 34 -0.08 -7.81 25.01
N ILE A 35 0.81 -7.51 25.98
CA ILE A 35 1.85 -8.41 26.44
C ILE A 35 1.30 -9.58 27.27
N PRO A 36 0.38 -9.39 28.24
CA PRO A 36 -0.13 -10.51 29.01
C PRO A 36 -0.71 -11.60 28.09
N LEU A 37 -0.32 -12.86 28.33
CA LEU A 37 -0.71 -14.01 27.51
C LEU A 37 -2.21 -14.26 27.53
N GLN A 38 -2.86 -13.93 28.63
CA GLN A 38 -4.28 -14.09 28.79
C GLN A 38 -4.97 -12.73 28.77
N LYS A 39 -5.91 -12.55 27.87
CA LYS A 39 -6.64 -11.28 27.68
C LYS A 39 -8.14 -11.50 27.95
N PRO A 40 -8.78 -10.58 28.69
CA PRO A 40 -10.23 -10.66 28.91
C PRO A 40 -11.01 -10.50 27.59
N ASN A 41 -12.29 -10.88 27.58
CA ASN A 41 -13.16 -10.63 26.45
C ASN A 41 -13.25 -9.12 26.17
N LYS A 42 -13.20 -8.73 24.89
CA LYS A 42 -13.34 -7.31 24.48
C LYS A 42 -14.67 -6.74 24.95
N ARG A 43 -14.62 -5.47 25.40
CA ARG A 43 -15.80 -4.71 25.84
C ARG A 43 -16.05 -3.56 24.85
N VAL A 44 -17.30 -3.36 24.49
CA VAL A 44 -17.79 -2.23 23.70
C VAL A 44 -18.63 -1.38 24.66
N LEU A 45 -18.27 -0.12 24.87
CA LEU A 45 -18.91 0.77 25.87
C LEU A 45 -19.00 0.15 27.27
N GLY A 46 -17.93 -0.56 27.69
CA GLY A 46 -17.88 -1.23 29.00
C GLY A 46 -18.59 -2.58 29.08
N ILE A 47 -19.35 -2.99 28.05
CA ILE A 47 -20.15 -4.22 28.02
C ILE A 47 -19.45 -5.29 27.17
N PRO A 48 -19.25 -6.52 27.65
CA PRO A 48 -18.67 -7.62 26.86
C PRO A 48 -19.74 -8.23 25.91
N LEU A 49 -20.15 -7.45 24.91
CA LEU A 49 -21.28 -7.78 24.02
C LEU A 49 -21.15 -9.17 23.37
N SER A 50 -19.95 -9.50 22.87
CA SER A 50 -19.70 -10.81 22.26
C SER A 50 -19.89 -11.99 23.23
N GLN A 51 -19.60 -11.78 24.52
CA GLN A 51 -19.81 -12.78 25.58
C GLN A 51 -21.30 -12.95 25.89
N HIS A 52 -22.07 -11.84 25.90
CA HIS A 52 -23.54 -11.90 26.09
C HIS A 52 -24.21 -12.61 24.93
N ILE A 53 -23.82 -12.32 23.70
CA ILE A 53 -24.31 -13.02 22.50
C ILE A 53 -24.04 -14.52 22.60
N TRP A 54 -22.81 -14.91 22.94
CA TRP A 54 -22.44 -16.30 23.15
C TRP A 54 -23.32 -16.96 24.23
N ALA A 55 -23.46 -16.32 25.40
CA ALA A 55 -24.25 -16.86 26.50
C ALA A 55 -25.74 -17.05 26.15
N PHE A 56 -26.31 -16.11 25.41
CA PHE A 56 -27.67 -16.14 24.94
C PHE A 56 -27.93 -17.31 23.98
N TYR A 57 -27.08 -17.49 22.96
CA TYR A 57 -27.23 -18.54 21.98
C TYR A 57 -26.76 -19.92 22.48
N ASN A 58 -25.91 -19.97 23.52
CA ASN A 58 -25.44 -21.22 24.11
C ASN A 58 -26.57 -22.01 24.84
N LYS A 59 -27.59 -21.31 25.29
CA LYS A 59 -28.77 -21.93 25.97
C LYS A 59 -29.92 -22.29 25.01
N ARG A 60 -29.83 -21.95 23.72
CA ARG A 60 -30.89 -22.16 22.72
C ARG A 60 -30.67 -23.44 21.92
N LYS A 61 -31.74 -23.93 21.28
CA LYS A 61 -31.69 -25.08 20.35
C LYS A 61 -30.68 -24.80 19.23
N VAL A 62 -29.93 -25.81 18.84
CA VAL A 62 -28.90 -25.73 17.81
C VAL A 62 -29.55 -25.60 16.44
N THR A 63 -29.51 -24.41 15.85
CA THR A 63 -29.87 -24.14 14.46
C THR A 63 -28.63 -23.59 13.74
N LYS A 64 -28.61 -23.63 12.41
CA LYS A 64 -27.50 -23.04 11.62
C LYS A 64 -27.23 -21.56 12.01
N PHE A 65 -28.29 -20.78 12.22
CA PHE A 65 -28.22 -19.40 12.64
C PHE A 65 -27.68 -19.24 14.08
N SER A 66 -28.21 -20.03 15.05
CA SER A 66 -27.74 -19.98 16.45
C SER A 66 -26.28 -20.40 16.55
N GLN A 67 -25.83 -21.37 15.74
CA GLN A 67 -24.45 -21.81 15.69
C GLN A 67 -23.55 -20.71 15.07
N PHE A 68 -23.99 -20.06 14.00
CA PHE A 68 -23.27 -18.90 13.42
C PHE A 68 -23.11 -17.77 14.43
N MET A 69 -24.21 -17.35 15.09
CA MET A 69 -24.19 -16.31 16.11
C MET A 69 -23.29 -16.65 17.28
N LYS A 70 -23.29 -17.90 17.76
CA LYS A 70 -22.46 -18.39 18.85
C LYS A 70 -20.98 -18.43 18.49
N THR A 71 -20.61 -18.87 17.27
CA THR A 71 -19.21 -19.16 16.91
C THR A 71 -18.51 -18.02 16.15
N LYS A 72 -19.25 -17.25 15.36
CA LYS A 72 -18.69 -16.17 14.54
C LYS A 72 -18.85 -14.79 15.18
N VAL A 73 -19.98 -14.52 15.83
CA VAL A 73 -20.29 -13.22 16.46
C VAL A 73 -20.02 -13.27 17.97
N GLY A 74 -20.49 -14.30 18.64
CA GLY A 74 -20.27 -14.53 20.06
C GLY A 74 -18.87 -15.09 20.35
N LYS A 75 -18.39 -14.84 21.55
CA LYS A 75 -17.14 -15.42 22.09
C LYS A 75 -17.38 -15.98 23.48
N SER A 76 -16.90 -17.21 23.72
CA SER A 76 -16.97 -17.83 25.05
C SER A 76 -16.27 -16.97 26.10
N PRO A 77 -16.71 -17.01 27.37
CA PRO A 77 -15.96 -16.42 28.48
C PRO A 77 -14.54 -16.97 28.55
N ILE A 78 -13.57 -16.10 28.73
CA ILE A 78 -12.18 -16.51 28.94
C ILE A 78 -12.01 -16.87 30.41
N LEU A 79 -11.73 -18.14 30.68
CA LEU A 79 -11.50 -18.62 32.02
C LEU A 79 -10.10 -18.18 32.49
N PHE A 80 -10.01 -17.78 33.76
CA PHE A 80 -8.75 -17.42 34.38
C PHE A 80 -7.88 -18.67 34.57
N ASP A 81 -6.61 -18.54 34.20
CA ASP A 81 -5.60 -19.59 34.27
C ASP A 81 -4.34 -19.04 34.97
N SER A 82 -4.12 -19.46 36.21
CA SER A 82 -3.00 -18.97 37.02
C SER A 82 -1.63 -19.40 36.48
N SER A 83 -1.55 -20.50 35.71
CA SER A 83 -0.29 -20.97 35.12
C SER A 83 0.31 -19.97 34.09
N LYS A 84 -0.53 -19.07 33.55
CA LYS A 84 -0.10 -18.04 32.60
C LYS A 84 0.39 -16.75 33.24
N LEU A 85 0.21 -16.59 34.56
CA LEU A 85 0.58 -15.35 35.24
C LEU A 85 2.07 -15.11 35.24
N ASP A 86 2.86 -16.14 35.62
CA ASP A 86 4.31 -16.00 35.69
C ASP A 86 4.94 -15.74 34.30
N ARG A 87 4.46 -16.44 33.28
CA ARG A 87 4.90 -16.18 31.90
C ARG A 87 4.55 -14.76 31.44
N SER A 88 3.39 -14.22 31.84
CA SER A 88 2.99 -12.84 31.54
C SER A 88 3.85 -11.83 32.29
N ARG A 89 4.22 -12.14 33.54
CA ARG A 89 5.15 -11.34 34.37
C ARG A 89 6.51 -11.23 33.68
N ILE A 90 7.11 -12.38 33.32
CA ILE A 90 8.40 -12.43 32.60
C ILE A 90 8.33 -11.70 31.27
N ALA A 91 7.24 -11.84 30.52
CA ALA A 91 7.07 -11.12 29.26
C ALA A 91 7.03 -9.60 29.44
N LEU A 92 6.41 -9.11 30.52
CA LEU A 92 6.43 -7.68 30.87
C LEU A 92 7.82 -7.23 31.30
N GLU A 93 8.53 -7.99 32.13
CA GLU A 93 9.93 -7.69 32.53
C GLU A 93 10.84 -7.58 31.31
N ASN A 94 10.75 -8.55 30.39
CA ASN A 94 11.53 -8.55 29.15
C ASN A 94 11.16 -7.36 28.24
N TYR A 95 9.89 -6.97 28.18
CA TYR A 95 9.50 -5.80 27.41
C TYR A 95 10.16 -4.53 27.94
N TYR A 96 10.10 -4.29 29.26
CA TYR A 96 10.75 -3.13 29.87
C TYR A 96 12.27 -3.17 29.77
N PHE A 97 12.88 -4.33 29.92
CA PHE A 97 14.30 -4.55 29.69
C PHE A 97 14.69 -4.13 28.25
N ASN A 98 13.94 -4.60 27.25
CA ASN A 98 14.20 -4.33 25.83
C ASN A 98 14.08 -2.85 25.45
N ILE A 99 13.31 -2.06 26.17
CA ILE A 99 13.17 -0.60 25.95
C ILE A 99 14.07 0.23 26.87
N GLY A 100 15.05 -0.41 27.56
CA GLY A 100 16.11 0.26 28.29
C GLY A 100 15.95 0.35 29.81
N TYR A 101 14.87 -0.16 30.38
CA TYR A 101 14.70 -0.25 31.83
C TYR A 101 15.31 -1.56 32.36
N LEU A 102 16.66 -1.63 32.41
CA LEU A 102 17.35 -2.85 32.78
C LEU A 102 17.06 -3.28 34.23
N ASP A 103 16.86 -2.32 35.13
CA ASP A 103 16.56 -2.54 36.56
C ASP A 103 15.03 -2.47 36.79
N ASN A 104 14.25 -3.27 36.08
CA ASN A 104 12.81 -3.38 36.27
C ASN A 104 12.42 -4.63 37.05
N GLN A 105 11.31 -4.58 37.76
CA GLN A 105 10.69 -5.72 38.43
C GLN A 105 9.20 -5.70 38.26
N VAL A 106 8.60 -6.84 37.98
CA VAL A 106 7.13 -6.96 37.84
C VAL A 106 6.58 -7.89 38.91
N LYS A 107 5.64 -7.39 39.71
CA LYS A 107 4.89 -8.16 40.70
C LYS A 107 3.48 -8.41 40.17
N VAL A 108 2.97 -9.63 40.33
CA VAL A 108 1.62 -9.97 39.89
C VAL A 108 0.76 -10.40 41.08
N ASN A 109 -0.42 -9.79 41.16
CA ASN A 109 -1.45 -10.12 42.15
C ASN A 109 -2.78 -10.35 41.43
N TYR A 110 -3.64 -11.18 41.99
CA TYR A 110 -4.98 -11.36 41.46
C TYR A 110 -6.02 -11.50 42.60
N GLN A 111 -7.22 -11.06 42.34
CA GLN A 111 -8.35 -11.14 43.26
C GLN A 111 -9.54 -11.76 42.54
N THR A 112 -10.14 -12.78 43.17
CA THR A 112 -11.34 -13.45 42.64
C THR A 112 -12.51 -13.13 43.56
N LYS A 113 -13.56 -12.52 42.98
CA LYS A 113 -14.86 -12.27 43.65
C LYS A 113 -15.97 -12.69 42.69
N ASP A 114 -16.97 -13.40 43.17
CA ASP A 114 -18.16 -13.82 42.42
C ASP A 114 -17.83 -14.56 41.10
N LYS A 115 -16.89 -15.49 41.13
CA LYS A 115 -16.37 -16.23 39.96
C LYS A 115 -15.77 -15.32 38.87
N ARG A 116 -15.28 -14.13 39.24
CA ARG A 116 -14.63 -13.15 38.35
C ARG A 116 -13.27 -12.78 38.91
N THR A 117 -12.23 -12.90 38.11
CA THR A 117 -10.86 -12.60 38.51
C THR A 117 -10.36 -11.32 37.85
N LYS A 118 -9.81 -10.42 38.65
CA LYS A 118 -9.03 -9.26 38.21
C LYS A 118 -7.56 -9.57 38.46
N VAL A 119 -6.70 -9.31 37.48
CA VAL A 119 -5.25 -9.45 37.60
C VAL A 119 -4.63 -8.08 37.57
N VAL A 120 -3.67 -7.82 38.50
CA VAL A 120 -2.91 -6.57 38.59
C VAL A 120 -1.43 -6.91 38.44
N TYR A 121 -0.80 -6.31 37.43
CA TYR A 121 0.66 -6.36 37.23
C TYR A 121 1.24 -5.02 37.69
N ALA A 122 1.94 -5.01 38.82
CA ALA A 122 2.64 -3.84 39.32
C ALA A 122 4.07 -3.85 38.76
N VAL A 123 4.37 -2.90 37.87
CA VAL A 123 5.66 -2.74 37.21
C VAL A 123 6.46 -1.66 37.92
N GLU A 124 7.52 -2.04 38.61
CA GLU A 124 8.45 -1.11 39.26
C GLU A 124 9.62 -0.85 38.29
N THR A 125 9.76 0.41 37.81
CA THR A 125 10.85 0.81 36.93
C THR A 125 11.73 1.84 37.62
N LYS A 126 13.06 1.73 37.40
CA LYS A 126 14.01 2.80 37.66
C LYS A 126 14.20 3.65 36.39
N SER A 127 15.18 4.60 36.42
CA SER A 127 15.52 5.39 35.24
C SER A 127 16.01 4.49 34.08
N PRO A 128 15.66 4.81 32.83
CA PRO A 128 16.15 4.03 31.69
C PRO A 128 17.63 4.30 31.45
N TYR A 129 18.34 3.29 30.96
CA TYR A 129 19.74 3.42 30.59
C TYR A 129 19.90 4.19 29.28
N LYS A 130 20.81 5.19 29.29
CA LYS A 130 21.14 6.01 28.11
C LYS A 130 22.51 5.63 27.56
N ILE A 131 22.63 5.65 26.23
CA ILE A 131 23.87 5.36 25.52
C ILE A 131 24.84 6.53 25.75
N LYS A 132 25.97 6.26 26.44
CA LYS A 132 27.02 7.26 26.71
C LYS A 132 27.99 7.37 25.57
N PHE A 133 28.53 6.23 25.12
CA PHE A 133 29.46 6.14 23.99
C PHE A 133 29.16 4.89 23.15
N ILE A 134 29.47 4.98 21.87
CA ILE A 134 29.43 3.88 20.91
C ILE A 134 30.85 3.67 20.40
N TYR A 135 31.43 2.52 20.68
CA TYR A 135 32.75 2.14 20.25
C TYR A 135 32.67 1.12 19.13
N THR A 136 33.50 1.28 18.12
CA THR A 136 33.75 0.27 17.09
C THR A 136 35.19 -0.18 17.21
N ASP A 137 35.43 -1.50 17.20
CA ASP A 137 36.79 -2.06 17.23
C ASP A 137 37.53 -1.70 15.91
N THR A 138 38.74 -2.19 15.77
CA THR A 138 39.70 -1.87 14.68
C THR A 138 39.08 -1.65 13.30
N LEU A 139 39.55 -0.61 12.58
CA LEU A 139 39.03 -0.19 11.27
C LEU A 139 39.44 -1.15 10.14
N THR A 140 38.76 -2.28 10.05
CA THR A 140 38.83 -3.17 8.88
C THR A 140 38.21 -2.49 7.64
N PRO A 141 38.52 -2.92 6.41
CA PRO A 141 37.91 -2.38 5.19
C PRO A 141 36.37 -2.38 5.23
N ILE A 142 35.77 -3.45 5.75
CA ILE A 142 34.32 -3.54 5.89
C ILE A 142 33.75 -2.54 6.91
N GLN A 143 34.47 -2.30 8.02
CA GLN A 143 34.07 -1.31 9.01
C GLN A 143 34.16 0.12 8.44
N LYS A 144 35.17 0.42 7.61
CA LYS A 144 35.26 1.70 6.90
C LYS A 144 34.08 1.91 5.97
N ASP A 145 33.73 0.88 5.20
CA ASP A 145 32.58 0.94 4.28
C ASP A 145 31.24 1.13 5.03
N ILE A 146 31.05 0.44 6.17
CA ILE A 146 29.87 0.59 7.02
C ILE A 146 29.83 1.98 7.67
N SER A 147 30.97 2.46 8.18
CA SER A 147 31.08 3.74 8.89
C SER A 147 30.90 4.95 7.97
N ALA A 148 31.22 4.83 6.69
CA ALA A 148 30.96 5.87 5.71
C ALA A 148 29.47 6.25 5.60
N GLU A 149 28.56 5.37 6.03
CA GLU A 149 27.10 5.59 6.03
C GLU A 149 26.48 5.71 7.43
N ASN A 150 27.28 6.06 8.45
CA ASN A 150 26.79 6.17 9.84
C ASN A 150 25.78 7.31 10.06
N TYR A 151 25.63 8.26 9.16
CA TYR A 151 24.60 9.31 9.23
C TYR A 151 23.16 8.74 9.25
N ASN A 152 22.98 7.47 8.85
CA ASN A 152 21.71 6.75 8.89
C ASN A 152 21.61 5.79 10.10
N SER A 153 22.49 5.87 11.10
CA SER A 153 22.48 4.98 12.27
C SER A 153 21.19 5.12 13.07
N PHE A 154 20.65 3.98 13.52
CA PHE A 154 19.48 3.91 14.40
C PHE A 154 19.82 4.14 15.87
N ILE A 155 21.11 4.12 16.23
CA ILE A 155 21.61 4.34 17.58
C ILE A 155 22.49 5.58 17.62
N VAL A 156 22.21 6.47 18.57
CA VAL A 156 22.95 7.72 18.74
C VAL A 156 23.28 7.92 20.21
N LYS A 157 24.39 8.61 20.50
CA LYS A 157 24.75 9.03 21.86
C LYS A 157 23.62 9.81 22.49
N GLY A 158 23.26 9.49 23.74
CA GLY A 158 22.17 10.10 24.50
C GLY A 158 20.81 9.42 24.30
N ASP A 159 20.65 8.53 23.33
CA ASP A 159 19.42 7.74 23.15
C ASP A 159 19.25 6.77 24.32
N ILE A 160 17.99 6.48 24.66
CA ILE A 160 17.68 5.36 25.54
C ILE A 160 18.07 4.06 24.86
N LEU A 161 18.76 3.16 25.60
CA LEU A 161 19.09 1.82 25.13
C LEU A 161 17.80 1.09 24.72
N ASN A 162 17.76 0.60 23.50
CA ASN A 162 16.60 -0.09 22.97
C ASN A 162 17.05 -1.24 22.07
N ILE A 163 16.71 -2.45 22.46
CA ILE A 163 17.15 -3.68 21.76
C ILE A 163 16.63 -3.71 20.33
N GLU A 164 15.39 -3.26 20.08
CA GLU A 164 14.85 -3.20 18.72
C GLU A 164 15.63 -2.23 17.82
N LYS A 165 16.07 -1.07 18.36
CA LYS A 165 16.95 -0.15 17.62
C LYS A 165 18.31 -0.77 17.33
N LEU A 166 18.88 -1.54 18.27
CA LEU A 166 20.14 -2.26 18.08
C LEU A 166 20.02 -3.33 17.00
N GLU A 167 18.93 -4.09 16.99
CA GLU A 167 18.66 -5.09 15.94
C GLU A 167 18.47 -4.44 14.55
N ARG A 168 17.79 -3.29 14.50
CA ARG A 168 17.67 -2.51 13.26
C ARG A 168 19.03 -2.01 12.78
N GLU A 169 19.90 -1.62 13.71
CA GLU A 169 21.26 -1.16 13.39
C GLU A 169 22.11 -2.31 12.84
N ILE A 170 22.05 -3.51 13.45
CA ILE A 170 22.65 -4.72 12.86
C ILE A 170 22.12 -4.94 11.45
N GLY A 171 20.81 -4.83 11.24
CA GLY A 171 20.19 -4.94 9.92
C GLY A 171 20.71 -3.92 8.91
N ARG A 172 20.89 -2.66 9.33
CA ARG A 172 21.47 -1.58 8.52
C ARG A 172 22.92 -1.89 8.15
N MET A 173 23.75 -2.19 9.13
CA MET A 173 25.16 -2.51 8.92
C MET A 173 25.34 -3.70 7.98
N THR A 174 24.57 -4.76 8.16
CA THR A 174 24.57 -5.93 7.28
C THR A 174 24.14 -5.54 5.86
N TYR A 175 23.09 -4.71 5.72
CA TYR A 175 22.64 -4.25 4.42
C TYR A 175 23.71 -3.42 3.71
N VAL A 176 24.35 -2.47 4.40
CA VAL A 176 25.43 -1.64 3.83
C VAL A 176 26.61 -2.52 3.39
N ALA A 177 27.04 -3.48 4.21
CA ALA A 177 28.09 -4.41 3.84
C ALA A 177 27.71 -5.20 2.58
N ASN A 178 26.53 -5.79 2.53
CA ASN A 178 26.05 -6.52 1.36
C ASN A 178 25.91 -5.62 0.12
N ASP A 179 25.59 -4.34 0.29
CA ASP A 179 25.50 -3.39 -0.81
C ASP A 179 26.87 -2.98 -1.37
N LYS A 180 27.93 -3.06 -0.56
CA LYS A 180 29.32 -2.79 -0.94
C LYS A 180 30.09 -4.01 -1.45
N GLY A 181 29.42 -5.16 -1.61
CA GLY A 181 30.02 -6.35 -2.21
C GLY A 181 30.28 -7.52 -1.25
N TYR A 182 30.11 -7.36 0.04
CA TYR A 182 30.38 -8.42 1.03
C TYR A 182 29.20 -9.39 1.13
N TYR A 183 29.03 -10.27 0.14
CA TYR A 183 27.89 -11.17 0.02
C TYR A 183 27.75 -12.14 1.21
N SER A 184 28.86 -12.69 1.69
CA SER A 184 28.87 -13.67 2.78
C SER A 184 28.65 -13.05 4.17
N PHE A 185 28.64 -11.71 4.27
CA PHE A 185 28.46 -11.02 5.54
C PHE A 185 27.01 -11.07 6.00
N THR A 186 26.78 -11.59 7.22
CA THR A 186 25.45 -11.79 7.82
C THR A 186 25.29 -11.01 9.12
N LYS A 187 24.09 -11.02 9.69
CA LYS A 187 23.80 -10.41 10.99
C LYS A 187 24.59 -11.05 12.12
N ASP A 188 24.91 -12.34 12.02
CA ASP A 188 25.59 -13.10 13.04
C ASP A 188 27.06 -12.69 13.20
N ASN A 189 27.62 -12.02 12.20
CA ASN A 189 28.97 -11.46 12.25
C ASN A 189 29.07 -10.17 13.09
N ILE A 190 27.94 -9.63 13.57
CA ILE A 190 27.90 -8.43 14.40
C ILE A 190 27.43 -8.79 15.80
N LYS A 191 28.22 -8.44 16.80
CA LYS A 191 27.87 -8.61 18.22
C LYS A 191 27.97 -7.27 18.95
N TYR A 192 27.11 -7.08 19.93
CA TYR A 192 27.19 -5.97 20.87
C TYR A 192 27.72 -6.47 22.21
N ARG A 193 28.61 -5.69 22.79
CA ARG A 193 29.01 -5.79 24.18
C ARG A 193 28.62 -4.50 24.89
N PHE A 194 28.12 -4.62 26.13
CA PHE A 194 27.63 -3.52 26.91
C PHE A 194 28.42 -3.38 28.20
N ASP A 195 28.93 -2.18 28.48
CA ASP A 195 29.47 -1.83 29.78
C ASP A 195 28.48 -0.89 30.48
N THR A 196 27.81 -1.36 31.51
CA THR A 196 26.75 -0.66 32.23
C THR A 196 27.27 0.07 33.46
N PHE A 197 26.86 1.29 33.67
CA PHE A 197 27.15 2.14 34.84
C PHE A 197 25.87 2.36 35.63
N HIS A 198 25.62 1.50 36.63
CA HIS A 198 24.37 1.49 37.40
C HIS A 198 24.06 2.79 38.13
N LYS A 199 25.10 3.49 38.67
CA LYS A 199 24.89 4.74 39.41
C LYS A 199 24.28 5.84 38.57
N ASN A 200 24.65 5.94 37.29
CA ASN A 200 24.21 7.00 36.38
C ASN A 200 23.17 6.54 35.37
N HIS A 201 22.78 5.28 35.37
CA HIS A 201 21.95 4.64 34.33
C HIS A 201 22.48 4.95 32.92
N GLU A 202 23.80 4.76 32.73
CA GLU A 202 24.48 4.95 31.47
C GLU A 202 25.04 3.60 30.97
N VAL A 203 25.20 3.48 29.65
CA VAL A 203 25.77 2.29 29.02
C VAL A 203 26.68 2.68 27.86
N ASN A 204 27.87 2.06 27.82
CA ASN A 204 28.71 2.08 26.63
C ASN A 204 28.36 0.87 25.74
N VAL A 205 28.21 1.13 24.45
CA VAL A 205 27.90 0.11 23.45
C VAL A 205 29.13 -0.14 22.61
N HIS A 206 29.68 -1.35 22.68
CA HIS A 206 30.79 -1.80 21.84
C HIS A 206 30.24 -2.63 20.69
N VAL A 207 30.44 -2.17 19.46
CA VAL A 207 30.09 -2.88 18.23
C VAL A 207 31.28 -3.70 17.80
N LYS A 208 31.20 -5.01 17.92
CA LYS A 208 32.25 -5.94 17.52
C LYS A 208 31.84 -6.67 16.25
N ILE A 209 32.64 -6.57 15.20
CA ILE A 209 32.54 -7.42 14.02
C ILE A 209 33.44 -8.63 14.28
N LEU A 210 32.82 -9.81 14.26
CA LEU A 210 33.57 -11.05 14.49
C LEU A 210 34.46 -11.33 13.30
N GLU A 211 35.77 -11.40 13.54
CA GLU A 211 36.74 -11.93 12.60
C GLU A 211 36.71 -13.47 12.74
N GLU A 212 36.06 -14.12 11.78
CA GLU A 212 36.21 -15.58 11.67
C GLU A 212 37.53 -15.89 10.95
N THR A 213 38.06 -17.07 11.20
CA THR A 213 39.29 -17.60 10.58
C THR A 213 39.16 -17.76 9.07
N ASP A 214 37.92 -17.66 8.53
CA ASP A 214 37.66 -17.74 7.11
C ASP A 214 37.71 -16.36 6.45
N SER A 215 38.77 -16.12 5.67
CA SER A 215 39.00 -14.87 4.93
C SER A 215 37.91 -14.55 3.88
N THR A 216 37.05 -15.50 3.53
CA THR A 216 35.99 -15.33 2.51
C THR A 216 34.85 -14.42 2.97
N LEU A 217 34.61 -14.28 4.29
CA LEU A 217 33.55 -13.44 4.85
C LEU A 217 33.79 -11.94 4.59
N PHE A 218 35.05 -11.53 4.51
CA PHE A 218 35.45 -10.14 4.33
C PHE A 218 35.85 -9.82 2.90
N GLN A 219 35.62 -10.75 1.97
CA GLN A 219 35.91 -10.56 0.55
C GLN A 219 34.73 -9.89 -0.17
N LYS A 220 35.04 -8.94 -1.05
CA LYS A 220 34.06 -8.39 -2.00
C LYS A 220 33.95 -9.32 -3.21
N TYR A 221 32.72 -9.69 -3.54
CA TYR A 221 32.42 -10.54 -4.69
C TYR A 221 31.98 -9.71 -5.89
N ARG A 222 32.38 -10.13 -7.07
CA ARG A 222 31.93 -9.54 -8.35
C ARG A 222 30.83 -10.40 -8.95
N LEU A 223 30.02 -9.78 -9.83
CA LEU A 223 28.98 -10.47 -10.56
C LEU A 223 29.55 -10.99 -11.88
N ASP A 224 29.27 -12.24 -12.20
CA ASP A 224 29.57 -12.87 -13.50
C ASP A 224 28.34 -12.85 -14.40
N SER A 225 27.43 -13.77 -14.22
CA SER A 225 26.26 -13.93 -15.07
C SER A 225 24.95 -13.61 -14.33
N ILE A 226 23.99 -13.06 -15.08
CA ILE A 226 22.63 -12.78 -14.59
C ILE A 226 21.66 -13.63 -15.40
N TYR A 227 20.99 -14.54 -14.73
CA TYR A 227 19.97 -15.40 -15.35
C TYR A 227 18.58 -14.86 -15.08
N VAL A 228 17.76 -14.77 -16.12
CA VAL A 228 16.36 -14.32 -16.02
C VAL A 228 15.46 -15.40 -16.60
N PHE A 229 14.83 -16.17 -15.72
CA PHE A 229 13.86 -17.19 -16.08
C PHE A 229 12.46 -16.57 -16.12
N ILE A 230 11.80 -16.62 -17.27
CA ILE A 230 10.45 -16.08 -17.44
C ILE A 230 9.49 -17.23 -17.75
N ASN A 231 8.52 -17.44 -16.86
CA ASN A 231 7.52 -18.52 -16.96
C ASN A 231 8.12 -19.93 -17.05
N THR A 232 9.37 -20.10 -16.59
CA THR A 232 10.11 -21.35 -16.63
C THR A 232 10.97 -21.43 -15.38
N TYR A 233 10.99 -22.58 -14.70
CA TYR A 233 11.90 -22.82 -13.59
C TYR A 233 13.20 -23.45 -14.13
N LYS A 234 14.34 -23.18 -13.48
CA LYS A 234 15.64 -23.71 -13.89
C LYS A 234 15.63 -25.25 -14.05
N GLU A 235 14.86 -25.93 -13.19
CA GLU A 235 14.73 -27.39 -13.18
C GLU A 235 13.83 -27.93 -14.31
N GLN A 236 12.98 -27.08 -14.91
CA GLN A 236 12.03 -27.41 -15.97
C GLN A 236 12.45 -26.86 -17.34
N ALA A 237 13.59 -26.16 -17.40
CA ALA A 237 14.13 -25.61 -18.65
C ALA A 237 14.64 -26.74 -19.55
N ASN A 238 13.73 -27.37 -20.29
CA ASN A 238 14.07 -28.37 -21.28
C ASN A 238 14.59 -27.65 -22.54
N VAL A 239 15.78 -27.98 -23.00
CA VAL A 239 16.43 -27.35 -24.18
C VAL A 239 15.51 -27.32 -25.40
N ASN A 240 14.62 -28.30 -25.52
CA ASN A 240 13.68 -28.43 -26.64
C ASN A 240 12.46 -27.50 -26.56
N THR A 241 12.16 -26.90 -25.38
CA THR A 241 10.95 -26.09 -25.14
C THR A 241 11.26 -24.66 -24.74
N SER A 242 12.52 -24.31 -24.47
CA SER A 242 12.96 -23.01 -24.00
C SER A 242 13.82 -22.31 -25.05
N ILE A 243 13.66 -20.98 -25.13
CA ILE A 243 14.56 -20.11 -25.89
C ILE A 243 15.54 -19.49 -24.90
N ILE A 244 16.83 -19.60 -25.25
CA ILE A 244 17.91 -18.99 -24.50
C ILE A 244 18.48 -17.86 -25.35
N GLU A 245 18.37 -16.62 -24.86
CA GLU A 245 18.98 -15.45 -25.49
C GLU A 245 19.98 -14.79 -24.54
N ARG A 246 21.18 -14.53 -25.05
CA ARG A 246 22.23 -13.87 -24.31
C ARG A 246 22.35 -12.41 -24.76
N ARG A 247 22.39 -11.49 -23.77
CA ARG A 247 22.61 -10.06 -24.01
C ARG A 247 23.64 -9.52 -23.02
N GLY A 248 24.88 -9.49 -23.49
CA GLY A 248 26.01 -9.22 -22.60
C GLY A 248 26.16 -10.36 -21.58
N ASN A 249 26.12 -10.01 -20.29
CA ASN A 249 26.15 -10.96 -19.17
C ASN A 249 24.76 -11.43 -18.72
N ILE A 250 23.67 -10.95 -19.34
CA ILE A 250 22.30 -11.35 -18.99
C ILE A 250 21.86 -12.48 -19.92
N ILE A 251 21.42 -13.57 -19.33
CA ILE A 251 20.94 -14.77 -20.02
C ILE A 251 19.45 -14.91 -19.74
N PHE A 252 18.64 -14.71 -20.75
CA PHE A 252 17.19 -14.86 -20.69
C PHE A 252 16.80 -16.30 -21.07
N VAL A 253 15.97 -16.92 -20.24
CA VAL A 253 15.41 -18.24 -20.48
C VAL A 253 13.90 -18.13 -20.40
N GLN A 254 13.22 -18.36 -21.53
CA GLN A 254 11.76 -18.30 -21.58
C GLN A 254 11.21 -19.37 -22.53
N SER A 255 9.91 -19.65 -22.45
CA SER A 255 9.24 -20.60 -23.33
C SER A 255 9.28 -20.12 -24.80
N LYS A 256 9.13 -21.06 -25.78
CA LYS A 256 9.13 -20.74 -27.21
C LYS A 256 8.13 -19.66 -27.62
N ASP A 257 7.03 -19.52 -26.89
CA ASP A 257 6.00 -18.49 -27.15
C ASP A 257 6.42 -17.06 -26.79
N LYS A 258 7.68 -16.86 -26.38
CA LYS A 258 8.24 -15.56 -25.97
C LYS A 258 7.21 -14.65 -25.30
N SER A 259 7.12 -14.72 -23.98
CA SER A 259 6.15 -13.92 -23.21
C SER A 259 6.50 -12.45 -23.20
N TYR A 260 7.80 -12.11 -23.19
CA TYR A 260 8.29 -10.73 -23.11
C TYR A 260 9.47 -10.53 -24.06
N TYR A 261 9.67 -9.29 -24.52
CA TYR A 261 10.90 -8.91 -25.21
C TYR A 261 12.03 -8.74 -24.20
N GLU A 262 13.16 -9.35 -24.44
CA GLU A 262 14.36 -9.31 -23.59
C GLU A 262 14.87 -7.88 -23.39
N ASN A 263 14.92 -7.10 -24.49
CA ASN A 263 15.30 -5.68 -24.46
C ASN A 263 14.41 -4.83 -23.54
N PHE A 264 13.17 -5.26 -23.32
CA PHE A 264 12.27 -4.57 -22.42
C PHE A 264 12.60 -4.91 -20.97
N ILE A 265 12.72 -6.21 -20.63
CA ILE A 265 13.04 -6.67 -19.26
C ILE A 265 14.42 -6.18 -18.82
N GLN A 266 15.41 -6.20 -19.72
CA GLN A 266 16.77 -5.73 -19.44
C GLN A 266 16.83 -4.32 -18.85
N LYS A 267 15.91 -3.42 -19.23
CA LYS A 267 15.85 -2.05 -18.72
C LYS A 267 15.58 -1.95 -17.21
N PHE A 268 15.04 -2.99 -16.62
CA PHE A 268 14.69 -3.08 -15.20
C PHE A 268 15.73 -3.84 -14.38
N ILE A 269 16.80 -4.31 -15.00
CA ILE A 269 17.93 -5.00 -14.35
C ILE A 269 19.03 -3.98 -14.13
N TYR A 270 19.37 -3.74 -12.86
CA TYR A 270 20.32 -2.69 -12.46
C TYR A 270 21.75 -3.20 -12.26
N GLN A 271 21.95 -4.52 -12.27
CA GLN A 271 23.27 -5.14 -12.16
C GLN A 271 24.03 -5.01 -13.48
N ASN A 272 25.31 -4.66 -13.39
CA ASN A 272 26.23 -4.63 -14.52
C ASN A 272 27.23 -5.79 -14.45
N HIS A 273 27.76 -6.17 -15.60
CA HIS A 273 28.84 -7.14 -15.68
C HIS A 273 30.07 -6.64 -14.92
N ASP A 274 30.73 -7.54 -14.21
CA ASP A 274 31.95 -7.28 -13.42
C ASP A 274 31.81 -6.19 -12.33
N SER A 275 30.58 -5.75 -12.04
CA SER A 275 30.32 -4.90 -10.89
C SER A 275 30.40 -5.71 -9.60
N PHE A 276 30.69 -5.04 -8.49
CA PHE A 276 30.56 -5.67 -7.18
C PHE A 276 29.10 -6.03 -6.91
N TYR A 277 28.91 -7.12 -6.18
CA TYR A 277 27.60 -7.50 -5.66
C TYR A 277 26.98 -6.31 -4.90
N SER A 278 25.73 -6.02 -5.17
CA SER A 278 24.94 -5.00 -4.48
C SER A 278 23.54 -5.54 -4.15
N LYS A 279 23.24 -5.62 -2.86
CA LYS A 279 21.93 -5.96 -2.36
C LYS A 279 20.87 -4.92 -2.76
N GLY A 280 21.28 -3.65 -2.80
CA GLY A 280 20.46 -2.53 -3.22
C GLY A 280 20.01 -2.66 -4.66
N ASP A 281 20.90 -3.00 -5.59
CA ASP A 281 20.58 -3.15 -7.00
C ASP A 281 19.64 -4.34 -7.25
N ILE A 282 19.84 -5.45 -6.51
CA ILE A 282 18.92 -6.59 -6.57
C ILE A 282 17.52 -6.16 -6.10
N ASN A 283 17.43 -5.48 -4.96
CA ASN A 283 16.16 -5.00 -4.44
C ASN A 283 15.49 -3.98 -5.38
N LYS A 284 16.28 -3.09 -5.99
CA LYS A 284 15.82 -2.13 -6.99
C LYS A 284 15.26 -2.84 -8.23
N THR A 285 15.94 -3.88 -8.73
CA THR A 285 15.47 -4.71 -9.83
C THR A 285 14.14 -5.38 -9.50
N ILE A 286 14.04 -6.05 -8.33
CA ILE A 286 12.80 -6.70 -7.88
C ILE A 286 11.67 -5.68 -7.77
N GLN A 287 11.94 -4.53 -7.15
CA GLN A 287 10.95 -3.48 -7.00
C GLN A 287 10.43 -2.99 -8.36
N ARG A 288 11.32 -2.70 -9.30
CA ARG A 288 10.95 -2.20 -10.63
C ARG A 288 10.13 -3.22 -11.43
N LEU A 289 10.53 -4.48 -11.38
CA LEU A 289 9.77 -5.56 -12.02
C LEU A 289 8.39 -5.75 -11.34
N SER A 290 8.30 -5.57 -10.01
CA SER A 290 7.03 -5.65 -9.29
C SER A 290 6.08 -4.50 -9.64
N GLU A 291 6.59 -3.32 -9.88
CA GLU A 291 5.81 -2.13 -10.26
C GLU A 291 5.11 -2.28 -11.63
N LEU A 292 5.60 -3.19 -12.49
CA LEU A 292 4.92 -3.52 -13.75
C LEU A 292 3.54 -4.18 -13.53
N ASN A 293 3.29 -4.77 -12.35
CA ASN A 293 2.07 -5.52 -12.02
C ASN A 293 1.76 -6.68 -12.99
N ASN A 294 2.77 -7.16 -13.73
CA ASN A 294 2.66 -8.24 -14.70
C ASN A 294 3.13 -9.58 -14.14
N PHE A 295 3.81 -9.57 -13.01
CA PHE A 295 4.34 -10.77 -12.36
C PHE A 295 3.63 -10.99 -11.02
N LYS A 296 3.14 -12.21 -10.78
CA LYS A 296 2.56 -12.62 -9.49
C LYS A 296 3.62 -12.96 -8.45
N LEU A 297 4.79 -13.42 -8.92
CA LEU A 297 5.94 -13.76 -8.10
C LEU A 297 7.23 -13.37 -8.83
N ILE A 298 8.10 -12.70 -8.11
CA ILE A 298 9.46 -12.37 -8.52
C ILE A 298 10.37 -12.87 -7.41
N ASN A 299 11.22 -13.83 -7.73
CA ASN A 299 12.22 -14.34 -6.80
C ASN A 299 13.62 -14.05 -7.33
N SER A 300 14.55 -13.78 -6.42
CA SER A 300 15.97 -13.67 -6.75
C SER A 300 16.78 -14.58 -5.84
N THR A 301 17.71 -15.30 -6.43
CA THR A 301 18.71 -16.11 -5.73
C THR A 301 20.09 -15.74 -6.23
N VAL A 302 21.06 -15.73 -5.33
CA VAL A 302 22.46 -15.52 -5.65
C VAL A 302 23.19 -16.82 -5.39
N LYS A 303 24.02 -17.24 -6.33
CA LYS A 303 24.72 -18.53 -6.25
C LYS A 303 26.17 -18.38 -6.69
N PHE A 304 27.04 -19.22 -6.16
CA PHE A 304 28.35 -19.43 -6.73
C PHE A 304 28.22 -20.31 -7.98
N PRO A 305 28.86 -19.97 -9.11
CA PRO A 305 28.85 -20.79 -10.33
C PRO A 305 29.50 -22.17 -10.10
N SER A 306 30.51 -22.23 -9.24
CA SER A 306 31.19 -23.45 -8.79
C SER A 306 31.65 -23.29 -7.33
N GLU A 307 32.04 -24.38 -6.68
CA GLU A 307 32.49 -24.40 -5.29
C GLU A 307 33.72 -23.50 -5.05
N PHE A 308 34.57 -23.31 -6.06
CA PHE A 308 35.79 -22.48 -5.98
C PHE A 308 35.64 -21.11 -6.66
N ALA A 309 34.42 -20.74 -7.07
CA ALA A 309 34.20 -19.49 -7.77
C ALA A 309 34.35 -18.28 -6.85
N ARG A 310 35.08 -17.26 -7.35
CA ARG A 310 35.21 -15.95 -6.67
C ARG A 310 34.18 -14.93 -7.14
N ASN A 311 33.35 -15.30 -8.11
CA ASN A 311 32.29 -14.48 -8.67
C ASN A 311 30.92 -15.08 -8.34
N LEU A 312 29.87 -14.29 -8.44
CA LEU A 312 28.51 -14.67 -8.13
C LEU A 312 27.62 -14.59 -9.36
N ASP A 313 26.69 -15.53 -9.50
CA ASP A 313 25.59 -15.48 -10.43
C ASP A 313 24.33 -15.00 -9.71
N VAL A 314 23.59 -14.10 -10.37
CA VAL A 314 22.26 -13.68 -9.91
C VAL A 314 21.20 -14.35 -10.78
N VAL A 315 20.24 -15.00 -10.15
CA VAL A 315 19.15 -15.71 -10.83
C VAL A 315 17.82 -15.06 -10.46
N TYR A 316 17.16 -14.46 -11.42
CA TYR A 316 15.77 -13.98 -11.30
C TYR A 316 14.80 -15.00 -11.86
N THR A 317 13.77 -15.33 -11.09
CA THR A 317 12.65 -16.17 -11.55
C THR A 317 11.38 -15.33 -11.56
N LEU A 318 10.84 -15.09 -12.75
CA LEU A 318 9.68 -14.26 -12.98
C LEU A 318 8.48 -15.16 -13.35
N SER A 319 7.45 -15.19 -12.49
CA SER A 319 6.20 -15.90 -12.76
C SER A 319 5.14 -14.90 -13.23
N PRO A 320 4.78 -14.85 -14.52
CA PRO A 320 3.80 -13.91 -15.02
C PRO A 320 2.40 -14.12 -14.44
N ASN A 321 1.63 -13.06 -14.34
CA ASN A 321 0.18 -13.10 -14.16
C ASN A 321 -0.47 -13.67 -15.43
N SER A 322 -1.72 -14.12 -15.31
CA SER A 322 -2.52 -14.52 -16.47
C SER A 322 -2.58 -13.38 -17.48
N LYS A 323 -2.14 -13.64 -18.72
CA LYS A 323 -2.09 -12.65 -19.81
C LYS A 323 -3.45 -12.03 -20.07
N ARG A 324 -4.50 -12.84 -20.05
CA ARG A 324 -5.89 -12.43 -20.28
C ARG A 324 -6.74 -12.76 -19.07
N THR A 325 -7.64 -11.86 -18.71
CA THR A 325 -8.59 -12.06 -17.62
C THR A 325 -9.94 -11.48 -18.05
N ILE A 326 -11.00 -12.22 -17.80
CA ILE A 326 -12.38 -11.73 -17.89
C ILE A 326 -12.93 -11.76 -16.48
N SER A 327 -13.52 -10.67 -16.03
CA SER A 327 -14.22 -10.60 -14.75
C SER A 327 -15.62 -10.03 -14.94
N LEU A 328 -16.53 -10.51 -14.12
CA LEU A 328 -17.88 -9.96 -13.98
C LEU A 328 -18.02 -9.47 -12.54
N ASP A 329 -18.14 -8.18 -12.39
CA ASP A 329 -18.30 -7.50 -11.11
C ASP A 329 -19.73 -7.02 -10.99
N GLN A 330 -20.37 -7.21 -9.83
CA GLN A 330 -21.71 -6.74 -9.53
C GLN A 330 -21.65 -5.76 -8.36
N SER A 331 -22.06 -4.52 -8.59
CA SER A 331 -22.17 -3.49 -7.56
C SER A 331 -23.64 -3.17 -7.27
N PHE A 332 -23.97 -2.99 -5.99
CA PHE A 332 -25.24 -2.43 -5.55
C PHE A 332 -24.97 -1.13 -4.79
N TYR A 333 -25.75 -0.12 -5.05
CA TYR A 333 -25.61 1.17 -4.40
C TYR A 333 -26.96 1.74 -3.97
N ASN A 334 -26.93 2.59 -2.96
CA ASN A 334 -28.07 3.37 -2.51
C ASN A 334 -27.70 4.85 -2.56
N SER A 335 -28.51 5.65 -3.23
CA SER A 335 -28.31 7.08 -3.28
C SER A 335 -28.93 7.78 -2.07
N THR A 336 -28.42 8.96 -1.75
CA THR A 336 -28.97 9.82 -0.68
C THR A 336 -30.43 10.24 -0.93
N LEU A 337 -30.90 10.14 -2.17
CA LEU A 337 -32.29 10.41 -2.55
C LEU A 337 -33.21 9.18 -2.46
N GLY A 338 -32.73 8.07 -1.89
CA GLY A 338 -33.52 6.85 -1.70
C GLY A 338 -33.63 5.95 -2.93
N PHE A 339 -32.82 6.20 -3.99
CA PHE A 339 -32.76 5.32 -5.15
C PHE A 339 -31.83 4.13 -4.87
N ILE A 340 -32.26 2.95 -5.25
CA ILE A 340 -31.46 1.73 -5.16
C ILE A 340 -30.99 1.37 -6.57
N GLY A 341 -29.70 1.13 -6.76
CA GLY A 341 -29.14 0.80 -8.05
C GLY A 341 -28.36 -0.51 -8.06
N ALA A 342 -28.30 -1.12 -9.24
CA ALA A 342 -27.50 -2.29 -9.54
C ALA A 342 -26.67 -2.02 -10.79
N GLN A 343 -25.39 -2.33 -10.75
CA GLN A 343 -24.45 -2.10 -11.86
C GLN A 343 -23.59 -3.35 -12.09
N PRO A 344 -23.96 -4.23 -13.02
CA PRO A 344 -23.07 -5.25 -13.55
C PRO A 344 -22.00 -4.63 -14.44
N THR A 345 -20.76 -5.12 -14.34
CA THR A 345 -19.62 -4.73 -15.16
C THR A 345 -18.88 -5.95 -15.66
N LEU A 346 -18.84 -6.13 -16.96
CA LEU A 346 -18.00 -7.11 -17.64
C LEU A 346 -16.69 -6.45 -18.05
N LYS A 347 -15.56 -6.99 -17.61
CA LYS A 347 -14.24 -6.42 -17.89
C LYS A 347 -13.32 -7.47 -18.49
N TYR A 348 -12.73 -7.14 -19.62
CA TYR A 348 -11.63 -7.86 -20.26
C TYR A 348 -10.33 -7.11 -20.02
N VAL A 349 -9.28 -7.80 -19.62
CA VAL A 349 -7.93 -7.25 -19.44
C VAL A 349 -6.90 -8.14 -20.13
N ASN A 350 -6.07 -7.53 -20.99
CA ASN A 350 -4.85 -8.13 -21.51
C ASN A 350 -3.65 -7.37 -20.91
N ARG A 351 -2.84 -8.04 -20.08
CA ARG A 351 -1.73 -7.42 -19.33
C ARG A 351 -0.41 -7.33 -20.09
N ASN A 352 -0.35 -7.86 -21.29
CA ASN A 352 0.88 -7.89 -22.08
C ASN A 352 0.53 -7.98 -23.56
N LEU A 353 -0.08 -6.93 -24.10
CA LEU A 353 -0.59 -6.90 -25.46
C LEU A 353 0.55 -6.98 -26.49
N THR A 354 1.58 -6.11 -26.31
CA THR A 354 2.71 -5.99 -27.23
C THR A 354 4.00 -6.65 -26.70
N ARG A 355 3.94 -7.50 -25.67
CA ARG A 355 5.10 -8.15 -25.01
C ARG A 355 6.05 -7.18 -24.30
N LYS A 356 5.56 -5.97 -23.95
CA LYS A 356 6.29 -4.91 -23.22
C LYS A 356 5.60 -4.56 -21.90
N ALA A 357 4.92 -5.53 -21.29
CA ALA A 357 4.15 -5.36 -20.06
C ALA A 357 3.05 -4.29 -20.14
N ASP A 358 2.67 -3.89 -21.33
CA ASP A 358 1.58 -2.96 -21.56
C ASP A 358 0.22 -3.62 -21.34
N LYS A 359 -0.72 -2.85 -20.82
CA LYS A 359 -2.03 -3.34 -20.41
C LYS A 359 -3.13 -2.69 -21.23
N PHE A 360 -3.91 -3.52 -21.90
CA PHE A 360 -5.17 -3.12 -22.51
C PHE A 360 -6.34 -3.61 -21.67
N SER A 361 -7.32 -2.76 -21.46
CA SER A 361 -8.58 -3.09 -20.77
C SER A 361 -9.77 -2.59 -21.56
N LEU A 362 -10.80 -3.43 -21.62
CA LEU A 362 -12.11 -3.09 -22.18
C LEU A 362 -13.16 -3.44 -21.12
N SER A 363 -14.06 -2.53 -20.83
CA SER A 363 -15.16 -2.75 -19.88
C SER A 363 -16.49 -2.32 -20.48
N LEU A 364 -17.50 -3.12 -20.20
CA LEU A 364 -18.91 -2.86 -20.50
C LEU A 364 -19.67 -2.88 -19.17
N SER A 365 -20.29 -1.78 -18.82
CA SER A 365 -21.13 -1.67 -17.61
C SER A 365 -22.54 -1.26 -17.97
N GLY A 366 -23.51 -1.89 -17.36
CA GLY A 366 -24.90 -1.45 -17.36
C GLY A 366 -25.31 -1.01 -15.96
N ALA A 367 -25.97 0.12 -15.79
CA ALA A 367 -26.54 0.50 -14.49
C ALA A 367 -28.04 0.68 -14.60
N LEU A 368 -28.75 0.16 -13.62
CA LEU A 368 -30.20 0.34 -13.45
C LEU A 368 -30.44 0.96 -12.07
N GLU A 369 -31.21 2.04 -12.05
CA GLU A 369 -31.57 2.74 -10.81
C GLU A 369 -33.10 2.69 -10.63
N PHE A 370 -33.51 2.28 -9.44
CA PHE A 370 -34.90 2.07 -9.07
C PHE A 370 -35.33 3.12 -8.06
N ASN A 371 -36.51 3.72 -8.28
CA ASN A 371 -37.16 4.57 -7.30
C ASN A 371 -38.22 3.79 -6.52
N ALA A 372 -37.90 3.42 -5.29
CA ALA A 372 -38.83 2.66 -4.45
C ALA A 372 -40.08 3.45 -4.02
N TYR A 373 -40.04 4.79 -4.09
CA TYR A 373 -41.12 5.67 -3.62
C TYR A 373 -42.18 5.99 -4.69
N LEU A 374 -41.88 5.82 -5.98
CA LEU A 374 -42.80 6.18 -7.08
C LEU A 374 -43.76 5.04 -7.49
N ASN A 375 -43.84 3.95 -6.76
CA ASN A 375 -44.64 2.79 -7.15
C ASN A 375 -46.14 2.92 -6.79
N GLN A 376 -46.85 3.90 -7.34
CA GLN A 376 -48.31 3.93 -7.26
C GLN A 376 -48.97 3.00 -8.29
N ASN A 377 -48.28 2.64 -9.37
CA ASN A 377 -48.82 1.83 -10.48
C ASN A 377 -47.99 0.54 -10.71
N LYS A 378 -47.90 -0.34 -9.80
CA LYS A 378 -47.42 -1.77 -9.84
C LYS A 378 -46.71 -2.32 -11.12
N ASN A 379 -46.32 -1.50 -12.08
CA ASN A 379 -45.62 -1.89 -13.31
C ASN A 379 -44.11 -1.76 -13.12
N PHE A 380 -43.38 -2.82 -13.41
CA PHE A 380 -41.90 -2.86 -13.28
C PHE A 380 -41.18 -1.73 -14.05
N SER A 381 -41.71 -1.31 -15.21
CA SER A 381 -41.19 -0.20 -16.00
C SER A 381 -41.30 1.17 -15.31
N GLY A 382 -42.28 1.38 -14.45
CA GLY A 382 -42.44 2.62 -13.65
C GLY A 382 -41.51 2.71 -12.44
N LEU A 383 -40.83 1.63 -12.12
CA LEU A 383 -39.84 1.60 -11.02
C LEU A 383 -38.44 2.07 -11.45
N ILE A 384 -38.11 1.94 -12.74
CA ILE A 384 -36.78 2.31 -13.26
C ILE A 384 -36.76 3.82 -13.46
N SER A 385 -35.83 4.50 -12.78
CA SER A 385 -35.65 5.94 -12.88
C SER A 385 -34.50 6.32 -13.83
N ARG A 386 -33.48 5.47 -13.90
CA ARG A 386 -32.29 5.71 -14.72
C ARG A 386 -31.72 4.40 -15.27
N THR A 387 -31.22 4.48 -16.49
CA THR A 387 -30.49 3.40 -17.14
C THR A 387 -29.20 3.96 -17.73
N ASP A 388 -28.05 3.39 -17.42
CA ASP A 388 -26.77 3.75 -18.03
C ASP A 388 -26.18 2.56 -18.77
N LEU A 389 -25.54 2.82 -19.89
CA LEU A 389 -24.69 1.88 -20.61
C LEU A 389 -23.34 2.55 -20.84
N THR A 390 -22.27 1.97 -20.28
CA THR A 390 -20.92 2.50 -20.41
C THR A 390 -20.00 1.51 -21.07
N VAL A 391 -19.28 1.95 -22.10
CA VAL A 391 -18.17 1.25 -22.72
C VAL A 391 -16.91 2.05 -22.45
N ALA A 392 -15.89 1.41 -21.85
CA ALA A 392 -14.62 2.08 -21.63
C ALA A 392 -13.44 1.20 -22.07
N ALA A 393 -12.50 1.83 -22.79
CA ALA A 393 -11.25 1.21 -23.21
C ALA A 393 -10.07 1.96 -22.60
N GLY A 394 -9.09 1.23 -22.08
CA GLY A 394 -7.89 1.83 -21.49
C GLY A 394 -6.63 1.12 -22.00
N TYR A 395 -5.60 1.89 -22.32
CA TYR A 395 -4.29 1.38 -22.69
C TYR A 395 -3.21 2.01 -21.83
N ASN A 396 -2.51 1.20 -21.05
CA ASN A 396 -1.41 1.62 -20.19
C ASN A 396 -0.09 1.12 -20.74
N ILE A 397 0.85 2.03 -20.91
CA ILE A 397 2.20 1.78 -21.44
C ILE A 397 3.21 2.09 -20.34
N GLU A 398 4.06 1.14 -19.98
CA GLU A 398 5.08 1.25 -18.92
C GLU A 398 6.30 2.08 -19.37
N LYS A 399 6.05 3.22 -19.95
CA LYS A 399 7.03 4.26 -20.32
C LYS A 399 6.34 5.58 -20.63
N PHE A 400 7.07 6.70 -20.60
CA PHE A 400 6.61 7.93 -21.21
C PHE A 400 6.62 7.84 -22.75
N LEU A 401 5.50 8.25 -23.36
CA LEU A 401 5.42 8.51 -24.81
C LEU A 401 5.75 9.96 -25.17
N LEU A 402 6.57 10.63 -24.34
CA LEU A 402 7.05 11.98 -24.60
C LEU A 402 8.39 11.95 -25.36
N PRO A 403 8.68 12.99 -26.17
CA PRO A 403 9.97 13.15 -26.81
C PRO A 403 11.12 13.10 -25.80
N LYS A 404 12.26 12.53 -26.20
CA LYS A 404 13.41 12.28 -25.31
C LYS A 404 14.03 13.57 -24.72
N PHE A 405 13.83 14.72 -25.36
CA PHE A 405 14.31 16.01 -24.85
C PHE A 405 13.50 16.55 -23.66
N ILE A 406 12.25 16.08 -23.49
CA ILE A 406 11.40 16.44 -22.35
C ILE A 406 11.66 15.49 -21.16
N VAL A 407 12.02 14.24 -21.45
CA VAL A 407 12.23 13.20 -20.45
C VAL A 407 13.73 13.04 -20.22
N ASN A 408 14.26 13.74 -19.24
CA ASN A 408 15.61 13.43 -18.76
C ASN A 408 15.63 12.01 -18.22
N LYS A 409 16.69 11.22 -18.51
CA LYS A 409 16.86 9.81 -18.08
C LYS A 409 17.00 9.64 -16.55
N GLN A 410 16.36 10.50 -15.76
CA GLN A 410 16.48 10.47 -14.31
C GLN A 410 15.72 9.30 -13.70
N ASP A 411 16.20 8.85 -12.57
CA ASP A 411 15.72 7.75 -11.74
C ASP A 411 14.28 7.94 -11.24
N TYR A 412 13.31 7.69 -12.09
CA TYR A 412 11.93 7.59 -11.67
C TYR A 412 11.69 6.23 -10.98
N VAL A 413 10.90 6.22 -9.93
CA VAL A 413 10.38 4.98 -9.33
C VAL A 413 9.50 4.27 -10.35
N PHE A 414 8.65 5.01 -11.07
CA PHE A 414 7.94 4.55 -12.26
C PHE A 414 7.61 5.72 -13.18
N ASN A 415 7.36 5.42 -14.45
CA ASN A 415 6.80 6.33 -15.44
C ASN A 415 5.88 5.56 -16.38
N ARG A 416 4.68 6.10 -16.61
CA ARG A 416 3.62 5.44 -17.37
C ARG A 416 2.90 6.43 -18.25
N THR A 417 2.30 5.92 -19.31
CA THR A 417 1.37 6.67 -20.16
C THR A 417 0.06 5.93 -20.24
N PHE A 418 -1.04 6.62 -19.98
CA PHE A 418 -2.40 6.10 -20.09
C PHE A 418 -3.12 6.78 -21.23
N ILE A 419 -3.82 6.00 -22.04
CA ILE A 419 -4.76 6.47 -23.05
C ILE A 419 -6.09 5.84 -22.68
N ASN A 420 -7.08 6.67 -22.36
CA ASN A 420 -8.40 6.22 -21.97
C ASN A 420 -9.44 6.77 -22.93
N LEU A 421 -10.44 5.95 -23.25
CA LEU A 421 -11.61 6.30 -24.02
C LEU A 421 -12.83 5.75 -23.27
N ASN A 422 -13.84 6.57 -23.08
CA ASN A 422 -15.10 6.16 -22.50
C ASN A 422 -16.27 6.76 -23.28
N TYR A 423 -17.31 5.95 -23.38
CA TYR A 423 -18.61 6.36 -23.89
C TYR A 423 -19.67 5.91 -22.91
N THR A 424 -20.54 6.82 -22.50
CA THR A 424 -21.67 6.51 -21.62
C THR A 424 -22.95 7.05 -22.26
N TYR A 425 -23.90 6.17 -22.46
CA TYR A 425 -25.27 6.51 -22.73
C TYR A 425 -26.07 6.44 -21.43
N SER A 426 -26.69 7.54 -21.03
CA SER A 426 -27.54 7.65 -19.86
C SER A 426 -28.93 8.04 -20.25
N LYS A 427 -29.93 7.27 -19.85
CA LYS A 427 -31.34 7.57 -20.04
C LYS A 427 -32.02 7.78 -18.69
N ARG A 428 -32.57 8.96 -18.49
CA ARG A 428 -33.45 9.27 -17.37
C ARG A 428 -34.90 9.23 -17.85
N LEU A 429 -35.58 8.16 -17.49
CA LEU A 429 -36.92 7.88 -18.02
C LEU A 429 -37.90 9.02 -17.71
N GLY A 430 -38.58 9.49 -18.74
CA GLY A 430 -39.53 10.61 -18.64
C GLY A 430 -38.89 12.01 -18.65
N PHE A 431 -37.58 12.12 -18.76
CA PHE A 431 -36.87 13.41 -18.73
C PHE A 431 -35.99 13.63 -19.95
N TYR A 432 -34.87 12.89 -20.08
CA TYR A 432 -33.87 13.13 -21.13
C TYR A 432 -32.94 11.93 -21.32
N ASP A 433 -32.25 11.92 -22.45
CA ASP A 433 -31.14 11.06 -22.75
C ASP A 433 -29.85 11.88 -22.88
N ILE A 434 -28.70 11.31 -22.46
CA ILE A 434 -27.39 11.96 -22.57
C ILE A 434 -26.38 10.98 -23.17
N HIS A 435 -25.58 11.48 -24.09
CA HIS A 435 -24.37 10.80 -24.56
C HIS A 435 -23.16 11.54 -24.01
N ASN A 436 -22.29 10.82 -23.33
CA ASN A 436 -21.03 11.34 -22.82
C ASN A 436 -19.87 10.58 -23.46
N ILE A 437 -18.98 11.30 -24.14
CA ILE A 437 -17.79 10.76 -24.80
C ILE A 437 -16.58 11.41 -24.15
N GLY A 438 -15.73 10.63 -23.53
CA GLY A 438 -14.51 11.11 -22.89
C GLY A 438 -13.26 10.43 -23.41
N THR A 439 -12.19 11.19 -23.56
CA THR A 439 -10.85 10.63 -23.83
C THR A 439 -9.79 11.46 -23.14
N ASN A 440 -8.74 10.82 -22.65
CA ASN A 440 -7.58 11.51 -22.10
C ASN A 440 -6.27 10.77 -22.38
N LEU A 441 -5.22 11.57 -22.54
CA LEU A 441 -3.85 11.12 -22.56
C LEU A 441 -3.21 11.58 -21.25
N GLU A 442 -2.77 10.65 -20.40
CA GLU A 442 -2.20 10.95 -19.09
C GLU A 442 -0.78 10.40 -18.96
N PHE A 443 0.10 11.20 -18.42
CA PHE A 443 1.45 10.84 -18.02
C PHE A 443 1.53 10.77 -16.50
N GLN A 444 1.92 9.63 -15.96
CA GLN A 444 2.06 9.42 -14.51
C GLN A 444 3.49 9.06 -14.17
N TRP A 445 4.03 9.67 -13.10
CA TRP A 445 5.40 9.38 -12.64
C TRP A 445 5.54 9.57 -11.15
N ALA A 446 6.58 8.93 -10.59
CA ALA A 446 7.05 9.15 -9.23
C ALA A 446 8.57 9.17 -9.18
N LYS A 447 9.14 10.16 -8.50
CA LYS A 447 10.59 10.21 -8.18
C LYS A 447 10.87 9.57 -6.81
N LYS A 448 9.89 9.59 -5.91
CA LYS A 448 9.94 8.96 -4.58
C LYS A 448 8.69 8.10 -4.38
N LYS A 449 8.81 7.05 -3.57
CA LYS A 449 7.69 6.11 -3.30
C LYS A 449 6.43 6.78 -2.72
N ASN A 450 6.62 7.88 -2.01
CA ASN A 450 5.55 8.60 -1.32
C ASN A 450 5.01 9.81 -2.08
N SER A 451 5.44 10.06 -3.33
CA SER A 451 4.99 11.20 -4.12
C SER A 451 4.74 10.79 -5.55
N THR A 452 3.51 10.90 -5.99
CA THR A 452 3.07 10.59 -7.35
C THR A 452 2.54 11.85 -8.03
N PHE A 453 2.95 12.04 -9.28
CA PHE A 453 2.48 13.11 -10.15
C PHE A 453 1.75 12.51 -11.32
N SER A 454 0.68 13.15 -11.76
CA SER A 454 0.05 12.87 -13.04
C SER A 454 -0.24 14.17 -13.78
N TYR A 455 -0.14 14.11 -15.09
CA TYR A 455 -0.43 15.24 -15.97
C TYR A 455 -1.10 14.74 -17.25
N SER A 456 -2.29 15.24 -17.51
CA SER A 456 -3.02 15.01 -18.75
C SER A 456 -2.98 16.31 -19.58
N PRO A 457 -2.12 16.40 -20.60
CA PRO A 457 -2.03 17.59 -21.45
C PRO A 457 -3.31 17.80 -22.29
N VAL A 458 -3.99 16.70 -22.62
CA VAL A 458 -5.23 16.71 -23.38
C VAL A 458 -6.24 15.78 -22.70
N ALA A 459 -7.30 16.38 -22.21
CA ALA A 459 -8.52 15.72 -21.77
C ALA A 459 -9.69 16.32 -22.55
N PHE A 460 -10.45 15.46 -23.20
CA PHE A 460 -11.63 15.84 -23.96
C PHE A 460 -12.86 15.16 -23.38
N ASN A 461 -13.93 15.91 -23.19
CA ASN A 461 -15.22 15.40 -22.78
C ASN A 461 -16.34 16.11 -23.55
N ALA A 462 -17.19 15.36 -24.24
CA ALA A 462 -18.37 15.84 -24.95
C ALA A 462 -19.62 15.31 -24.24
N ILE A 463 -20.49 16.23 -23.87
CA ILE A 463 -21.82 15.93 -23.34
C ILE A 463 -22.83 16.38 -24.39
N ILE A 464 -23.61 15.44 -24.91
CA ILE A 464 -24.54 15.65 -26.01
C ILE A 464 -25.94 15.25 -25.56
N PHE A 465 -26.87 16.19 -25.67
CA PHE A 465 -28.31 15.98 -25.48
C PHE A 465 -28.96 15.93 -26.85
N PRO A 466 -29.44 14.77 -27.34
CA PRO A 466 -30.14 14.70 -28.60
C PRO A 466 -31.46 15.50 -28.52
N GLU A 467 -31.74 16.36 -29.49
CA GLU A 467 -32.90 17.27 -29.48
C GLU A 467 -34.24 16.54 -29.23
N LYS A 468 -34.41 15.34 -29.79
CA LYS A 468 -35.61 14.52 -29.63
C LYS A 468 -35.65 13.70 -28.33
N SER A 469 -34.62 13.78 -27.49
CA SER A 469 -34.50 12.97 -26.27
C SER A 469 -35.10 13.64 -25.04
N VAL A 470 -35.35 14.93 -25.09
CA VAL A 470 -35.94 15.70 -23.99
C VAL A 470 -37.45 15.59 -24.05
N SER A 471 -38.08 15.10 -22.96
CA SER A 471 -39.54 15.00 -22.91
C SER A 471 -40.19 16.39 -22.95
N GLU A 472 -41.38 16.51 -23.56
CA GLU A 472 -42.12 17.77 -23.67
C GLU A 472 -42.38 18.41 -22.29
N GLN A 473 -42.70 17.58 -21.29
CA GLN A 473 -42.91 18.03 -19.90
C GLN A 473 -41.63 18.63 -19.31
N PHE A 474 -40.48 17.99 -19.53
CA PHE A 474 -39.20 18.50 -19.05
C PHE A 474 -38.75 19.72 -19.82
N GLN A 475 -39.02 19.80 -21.13
CA GLN A 475 -38.75 20.97 -21.93
C GLN A 475 -39.51 22.22 -21.42
N ASN A 476 -40.76 22.04 -21.02
CA ASN A 476 -41.56 23.13 -20.42
C ASN A 476 -40.93 23.58 -19.07
N THR A 477 -40.42 22.65 -18.28
CA THR A 477 -39.70 22.96 -17.04
C THR A 477 -38.41 23.74 -17.30
N LEU A 478 -37.64 23.36 -18.32
CA LEU A 478 -36.43 24.08 -18.76
C LEU A 478 -36.75 25.50 -19.24
N ASN A 479 -37.81 25.66 -19.99
CA ASN A 479 -38.21 26.98 -20.48
C ASN A 479 -38.64 27.94 -19.37
N GLN A 480 -39.19 27.42 -18.28
CA GLN A 480 -39.56 28.20 -17.08
C GLN A 480 -38.35 28.53 -16.19
N ASN A 481 -37.21 27.82 -16.35
CA ASN A 481 -36.03 27.98 -15.53
C ASN A 481 -34.77 28.17 -16.39
N PRO A 482 -34.44 29.42 -16.82
CA PRO A 482 -33.30 29.70 -17.70
C PRO A 482 -31.96 29.19 -17.17
N PHE A 483 -31.75 29.27 -15.85
CA PHE A 483 -30.54 28.75 -15.21
C PHE A 483 -30.43 27.22 -15.34
N LEU A 484 -31.53 26.49 -15.17
CA LEU A 484 -31.59 25.06 -15.37
C LEU A 484 -31.35 24.70 -16.85
N LYS A 485 -31.97 25.47 -17.78
CA LYS A 485 -31.82 25.29 -19.22
C LYS A 485 -30.35 25.37 -19.67
N SER A 486 -29.57 26.30 -19.12
CA SER A 486 -28.15 26.45 -19.45
C SER A 486 -27.31 25.22 -19.08
N SER A 487 -27.75 24.44 -18.08
CA SER A 487 -27.07 23.21 -17.62
C SER A 487 -27.36 21.98 -18.51
N PHE A 488 -28.33 22.06 -19.42
CA PHE A 488 -28.76 20.99 -20.33
C PHE A 488 -28.44 21.30 -21.80
N ASN A 489 -27.39 22.08 -22.04
CA ASN A 489 -26.88 22.33 -23.38
C ASN A 489 -25.76 21.35 -23.72
N ASN A 490 -25.62 21.09 -25.03
CA ASN A 490 -24.43 20.38 -25.50
C ASN A 490 -23.18 21.14 -25.08
N SER A 491 -22.19 20.41 -24.57
CA SER A 491 -20.95 21.02 -24.11
C SER A 491 -19.74 20.23 -24.54
N PHE A 492 -18.71 20.93 -24.98
CA PHE A 492 -17.38 20.38 -25.20
C PHE A 492 -16.42 20.96 -24.20
N ILE A 493 -15.72 20.07 -23.50
CA ILE A 493 -14.71 20.41 -22.51
C ILE A 493 -13.37 19.88 -23.02
N ILE A 494 -12.49 20.78 -23.41
CA ILE A 494 -11.12 20.46 -23.81
C ILE A 494 -10.19 21.13 -22.82
N GLY A 495 -9.40 20.34 -22.13
CA GLY A 495 -8.57 20.88 -21.06
C GLY A 495 -7.36 20.05 -20.75
N SER A 496 -6.68 20.47 -19.69
CA SER A 496 -5.57 19.74 -19.09
C SER A 496 -5.80 19.55 -17.61
N ASN A 497 -5.26 18.46 -17.07
CA ASN A 497 -5.35 18.14 -15.65
C ASN A 497 -3.96 17.82 -15.10
N PHE A 498 -3.65 18.40 -13.92
CA PHE A 498 -2.47 18.08 -13.14
C PHE A 498 -2.89 17.58 -11.77
N SER A 499 -2.30 16.47 -11.32
CA SER A 499 -2.53 15.91 -10.00
C SER A 499 -1.20 15.61 -9.32
N TRP A 500 -1.12 15.97 -8.05
CA TRP A 500 -0.02 15.60 -7.16
C TRP A 500 -0.58 14.95 -5.91
N ASN A 501 -0.10 13.75 -5.63
CA ASN A 501 -0.44 13.01 -4.41
C ASN A 501 0.83 12.78 -3.61
N HIS A 502 0.82 13.17 -2.34
CA HIS A 502 1.95 12.99 -1.43
C HIS A 502 1.50 12.40 -0.10
N PHE A 503 2.21 11.35 0.32
CA PHE A 503 1.96 10.64 1.56
C PHE A 503 3.07 10.94 2.58
N PHE A 504 2.69 11.45 3.75
CA PHE A 504 3.57 11.70 4.88
C PHE A 504 3.30 10.70 6.00
N SER A 505 4.35 10.14 6.57
CA SER A 505 4.26 9.46 7.87
C SER A 505 4.62 10.44 8.96
N VAL A 506 3.72 10.65 9.92
CA VAL A 506 3.85 11.67 10.98
C VAL A 506 3.98 11.00 12.34
N GLY A 507 4.80 11.62 13.21
CA GLY A 507 5.03 11.17 14.58
C GLY A 507 6.21 10.23 14.74
N LYS A 508 6.76 10.20 15.97
CA LYS A 508 7.96 9.40 16.32
C LYS A 508 7.81 7.90 16.00
N ARG A 509 6.60 7.35 16.02
CA ARG A 509 6.29 5.92 15.75
C ARG A 509 5.66 5.67 14.39
N LYS A 510 5.56 6.69 13.51
CA LYS A 510 4.89 6.61 12.20
C LYS A 510 3.46 6.03 12.27
N SER A 511 2.79 6.22 13.40
CA SER A 511 1.43 5.72 13.66
C SER A 511 0.35 6.54 12.96
N ASN A 512 0.67 7.77 12.62
CA ASN A 512 -0.20 8.68 11.89
C ASN A 512 0.32 8.86 10.46
N SER A 513 -0.61 9.03 9.53
CA SER A 513 -0.28 9.39 8.17
C SER A 513 -1.17 10.53 7.68
N ILE A 514 -0.60 11.36 6.83
CA ILE A 514 -1.34 12.41 6.12
C ILE A 514 -1.17 12.14 4.64
N ASN A 515 -2.28 12.03 3.93
CA ASN A 515 -2.30 12.01 2.48
C ASN A 515 -2.76 13.40 2.00
N MET A 516 -1.94 14.03 1.17
CA MET A 516 -2.22 15.32 0.56
C MET A 516 -2.40 15.11 -0.94
N MET A 517 -3.54 15.51 -1.47
CA MET A 517 -3.83 15.48 -2.89
C MET A 517 -4.15 16.89 -3.40
N LEU A 518 -3.42 17.34 -4.40
CA LEU A 518 -3.68 18.57 -5.13
C LEU A 518 -4.09 18.21 -6.55
N ASN A 519 -5.27 18.64 -6.97
CA ASN A 519 -5.74 18.53 -8.35
C ASN A 519 -5.96 19.92 -8.91
N MET A 520 -5.47 20.14 -10.13
CA MET A 520 -5.69 21.37 -10.91
C MET A 520 -6.19 20.99 -12.29
N GLU A 521 -7.37 21.45 -12.61
CA GLU A 521 -8.02 21.21 -13.90
C GLU A 521 -8.25 22.55 -14.60
N THR A 522 -7.87 22.61 -15.85
CA THR A 522 -8.12 23.78 -16.68
C THR A 522 -8.85 23.34 -17.94
N ALA A 523 -9.87 24.05 -18.34
CA ALA A 523 -10.60 23.82 -19.59
C ALA A 523 -10.70 25.09 -20.40
N GLY A 524 -10.77 24.98 -21.73
CA GLY A 524 -10.92 26.06 -22.67
C GLY A 524 -9.69 26.94 -22.88
N ASN A 525 -8.78 27.05 -21.90
CA ASN A 525 -7.64 27.97 -21.96
C ASN A 525 -6.66 27.66 -23.10
N SER A 526 -6.42 26.39 -23.40
CA SER A 526 -5.56 25.95 -24.51
C SER A 526 -6.18 26.25 -25.86
N VAL A 527 -7.51 26.15 -25.97
CA VAL A 527 -8.23 26.47 -27.20
C VAL A 527 -8.26 27.98 -27.41
N TYR A 528 -8.37 28.77 -26.35
CA TYR A 528 -8.30 30.24 -26.42
C TYR A 528 -6.92 30.72 -26.89
N LEU A 529 -5.84 30.02 -26.49
CA LEU A 529 -4.51 30.30 -27.04
C LEU A 529 -4.37 29.89 -28.51
N LEU A 530 -5.02 28.80 -28.93
CA LEU A 530 -5.05 28.36 -30.33
C LEU A 530 -5.93 29.29 -31.18
N ASP A 531 -6.99 29.86 -30.63
CA ASP A 531 -7.82 30.87 -31.30
C ASP A 531 -6.99 32.10 -31.71
N GLN A 532 -6.11 32.59 -30.87
CA GLN A 532 -5.19 33.67 -31.22
C GLN A 532 -4.27 33.33 -32.41
N LEU A 533 -3.99 32.03 -32.61
CA LEU A 533 -3.12 31.53 -33.68
C LEU A 533 -3.90 31.17 -34.96
N PHE A 534 -5.14 30.73 -34.84
CA PHE A 534 -5.93 30.15 -35.96
C PHE A 534 -7.24 30.87 -36.29
N SER A 535 -7.57 31.97 -35.59
CA SER A 535 -8.77 32.80 -35.82
C SER A 535 -10.07 31.97 -35.85
N LEU A 536 -10.33 31.25 -34.75
CA LEU A 536 -11.57 30.45 -34.61
C LEU A 536 -12.81 31.36 -34.52
N SER A 537 -13.98 30.84 -34.85
CA SER A 537 -15.22 31.62 -34.77
C SER A 537 -15.58 31.95 -33.31
N LYS A 538 -15.98 33.22 -33.07
CA LYS A 538 -16.41 33.71 -31.76
C LYS A 538 -17.82 34.26 -31.84
N ASP A 539 -18.63 33.92 -30.82
CA ASP A 539 -19.87 34.61 -30.51
C ASP A 539 -19.71 35.40 -29.21
N ASP A 540 -20.72 36.22 -28.87
CA ASP A 540 -20.76 37.00 -27.60
C ASP A 540 -20.60 36.13 -26.33
N ASN A 541 -20.77 34.82 -26.43
CA ASN A 541 -20.67 33.83 -25.35
C ASN A 541 -19.34 33.07 -25.29
N GLY A 542 -18.37 33.33 -26.17
CA GLY A 542 -17.04 32.70 -26.16
C GLY A 542 -16.63 32.07 -27.48
N VAL A 543 -15.63 31.14 -27.41
CA VAL A 543 -15.14 30.38 -28.55
C VAL A 543 -16.05 29.19 -28.81
N ASN A 544 -16.58 29.09 -30.05
CA ASN A 544 -17.46 27.99 -30.46
C ASN A 544 -16.76 27.06 -31.45
N ILE A 545 -17.08 25.78 -31.38
CA ILE A 545 -16.79 24.79 -32.43
C ILE A 545 -18.13 24.40 -33.06
N GLY A 546 -18.43 24.98 -34.22
CA GLY A 546 -19.77 24.93 -34.78
C GLY A 546 -20.78 25.67 -33.88
N ASP A 547 -21.90 25.02 -33.55
CA ASP A 547 -22.96 25.57 -32.68
C ASP A 547 -22.75 25.25 -31.20
N ILE A 548 -21.59 24.69 -30.80
CA ILE A 548 -21.34 24.20 -29.43
C ILE A 548 -20.35 25.10 -28.73
N ASN A 549 -20.76 25.61 -27.57
CA ASN A 549 -19.95 26.45 -26.70
C ASN A 549 -18.87 25.66 -25.97
N LEU A 550 -17.63 26.18 -25.95
CA LEU A 550 -16.53 25.61 -25.21
C LEU A 550 -16.54 26.10 -23.77
N SER A 551 -16.61 25.17 -22.85
CA SER A 551 -16.51 25.49 -21.42
C SER A 551 -15.10 25.98 -21.07
N GLN A 552 -15.00 27.16 -20.42
CA GLN A 552 -13.75 27.72 -19.92
C GLN A 552 -13.79 27.83 -18.40
N PHE A 553 -12.85 27.17 -17.73
CA PHE A 553 -12.72 27.24 -16.28
C PHE A 553 -11.32 26.83 -15.80
N VAL A 554 -11.01 27.23 -14.57
CA VAL A 554 -9.90 26.71 -13.78
C VAL A 554 -10.48 26.20 -12.45
N LYS A 555 -10.22 24.95 -12.13
CA LYS A 555 -10.63 24.32 -10.88
C LYS A 555 -9.42 23.82 -10.12
N THR A 556 -9.31 24.20 -8.86
CA THR A 556 -8.27 23.71 -7.95
C THR A 556 -8.94 23.02 -6.77
N GLN A 557 -8.49 21.81 -6.45
CA GLN A 557 -8.97 21.03 -5.32
C GLN A 557 -7.79 20.58 -4.48
N LEU A 558 -7.82 20.90 -3.19
CA LEU A 558 -6.87 20.41 -2.20
C LEU A 558 -7.61 19.50 -1.22
N GLU A 559 -7.12 18.28 -1.09
CA GLU A 559 -7.65 17.29 -0.16
C GLU A 559 -6.57 16.87 0.83
N LEU A 560 -6.87 16.92 2.13
CA LEU A 560 -6.00 16.49 3.21
C LEU A 560 -6.71 15.40 4.02
N VAL A 561 -6.19 14.19 3.96
CA VAL A 561 -6.72 13.04 4.71
C VAL A 561 -5.72 12.65 5.78
N LYS A 562 -6.06 12.88 7.05
CA LYS A 562 -5.28 12.40 8.19
C LYS A 562 -5.82 11.05 8.66
N SER A 563 -4.99 10.04 8.62
CA SER A 563 -5.29 8.73 9.20
C SER A 563 -4.52 8.56 10.50
N THR A 564 -5.24 8.28 11.57
CA THR A 564 -4.66 8.00 12.88
C THR A 564 -4.99 6.57 13.27
N LYS A 565 -3.96 5.80 13.62
CA LYS A 565 -4.18 4.44 14.12
C LYS A 565 -4.81 4.52 15.51
N LEU A 566 -6.08 4.19 15.61
CA LEU A 566 -6.77 4.04 16.88
C LEU A 566 -6.31 2.75 17.57
N THR A 567 -6.35 2.74 18.90
CA THR A 567 -5.96 1.56 19.67
C THR A 567 -7.02 0.47 19.61
N HIS A 568 -6.66 -0.76 19.99
CA HIS A 568 -7.59 -1.88 20.04
C HIS A 568 -8.72 -1.72 21.09
N LEU A 569 -8.62 -0.72 21.96
CA LEU A 569 -9.65 -0.41 22.97
C LEU A 569 -10.79 0.44 22.40
N SER A 570 -10.58 1.09 21.26
CA SER A 570 -11.54 2.02 20.62
C SER A 570 -12.13 1.52 19.30
N SER A 571 -11.96 0.24 18.98
CA SER A 571 -12.56 -0.36 17.77
C SER A 571 -13.88 -1.05 18.07
#